data_967c1dc392c43208fc26d34d5c9491da
#
_entry.id   967c1dc392c43208fc26d34d5c9491da
#
_cell.length_a   1.000
_cell.length_b   1.000
_cell.length_c   1.000
_cell.angle_alpha   90.00
_cell.angle_beta   90.00
_cell.angle_gamma   90.00
#
_symmetry.space_group_name_H-M   'P 1'
#
loop_
_entity.id
_entity.type
_entity.pdbx_description
1 polymer ?
#
loop_
_entity_poly.entity_id
_entity_poly.type
_entity_poly.pdbx_seq_one_letter_code
_entity_poly.pdbx_strand_id
1 'polypeptide(L)'
;MKRNAIARIIIWSLVAVLLASLLVVGISSSPSSFFTGDWSSGIIGVTYKNSARYNVGGGTVTDEFHSIKVNWTNGKINIEAYDGEDTVISETEVAEKENKLRWRVEDGVLKIQQMAAGMRFGLKQTPKKTLTVKIPSNVAEGLKAVTSDSVSAEVTITGISASDKIEIDTVSGGANLKNIKTEKLDIDTVSGSIKAAGEFTELESDSVSGDVTISTATPLKKLDCDSTSGNISLTIPKDSGFTLKADTVSGDISCGLPTVSESKNRRVCGNGSADFETDTVSGDLIITSAE
;
A
#
# COMPACT_ATOMS: atom_id res chain seq x y z
N MET A 1 16.72 26.99 13.39
CA MET A 1 17.66 26.11 12.65
C MET A 1 17.31 24.61 12.69
N LYS A 2 16.47 24.12 13.64
CA LYS A 2 16.09 22.68 13.70
C LYS A 2 14.99 22.27 12.71
N ARG A 3 14.06 23.17 12.34
CA ARG A 3 12.93 22.87 11.41
C ARG A 3 13.36 22.44 10.00
N ASN A 4 14.44 23.02 9.46
CA ASN A 4 14.95 22.63 8.13
C ASN A 4 15.72 21.30 8.15
N ALA A 5 16.11 20.80 9.31
CA ALA A 5 16.77 19.51 9.44
C ALA A 5 15.73 18.38 9.48
N ILE A 6 14.61 18.57 10.17
CA ILE A 6 13.50 17.62 10.24
C ILE A 6 12.88 17.45 8.85
N ALA A 7 12.49 18.55 8.18
CA ALA A 7 11.98 18.49 6.81
C ALA A 7 12.94 17.80 5.82
N ARG A 8 14.25 17.95 6.00
CA ARG A 8 15.25 17.25 5.19
C ARG A 8 15.34 15.75 5.52
N ILE A 9 15.21 15.40 6.78
CA ILE A 9 15.22 14.00 7.23
C ILE A 9 13.97 13.28 6.69
N ILE A 10 12.79 13.91 6.76
CA ILE A 10 11.54 13.39 6.21
C ILE A 10 11.67 13.22 4.69
N ILE A 11 12.10 14.24 3.95
CA ILE A 11 12.29 14.13 2.50
C ILE A 11 13.28 13.01 2.14
N TRP A 12 14.38 12.89 2.88
CA TRP A 12 15.37 11.86 2.60
C TRP A 12 14.94 10.47 3.07
N SER A 13 14.14 10.35 4.14
CA SER A 13 13.55 9.08 4.55
C SER A 13 12.50 8.62 3.55
N LEU A 14 11.61 9.51 3.07
CA LEU A 14 10.65 9.22 2.02
C LEU A 14 11.33 8.85 0.69
N VAL A 15 12.40 9.55 0.30
CA VAL A 15 13.22 9.18 -0.86
C VAL A 15 13.93 7.83 -0.64
N ALA A 16 14.34 7.52 0.58
CA ALA A 16 14.98 6.25 0.92
C ALA A 16 13.98 5.08 0.94
N VAL A 17 12.80 5.28 1.50
CA VAL A 17 11.67 4.32 1.44
C VAL A 17 11.27 4.10 -0.01
N LEU A 18 11.19 5.16 -0.80
CA LEU A 18 10.94 5.10 -2.23
C LEU A 18 12.00 4.31 -3.00
N LEU A 19 13.26 4.60 -2.74
CA LEU A 19 14.36 3.84 -3.34
C LEU A 19 14.38 2.39 -2.83
N ALA A 20 13.99 2.16 -1.59
CA ALA A 20 13.84 0.83 -1.03
C ALA A 20 12.65 0.09 -1.63
N SER A 21 11.49 0.72 -1.83
CA SER A 21 10.34 0.12 -2.51
C SER A 21 10.62 -0.15 -4.00
N LEU A 22 11.30 0.76 -4.69
CA LEU A 22 11.84 0.52 -6.04
C LEU A 22 12.84 -0.64 -6.08
N LEU A 23 13.63 -0.80 -5.01
CA LEU A 23 14.53 -1.93 -4.81
C LEU A 23 13.76 -3.22 -4.47
N VAL A 24 12.70 -3.17 -3.68
CA VAL A 24 11.89 -4.35 -3.28
C VAL A 24 11.09 -4.91 -4.45
N VAL A 25 10.55 -4.11 -5.33
CA VAL A 25 10.01 -4.58 -6.63
C VAL A 25 11.07 -5.34 -7.45
N GLY A 26 12.36 -5.07 -7.19
CA GLY A 26 13.51 -5.81 -7.75
C GLY A 26 14.10 -6.93 -6.88
N ILE A 27 13.89 -6.93 -5.55
CA ILE A 27 14.67 -7.73 -4.58
C ILE A 27 13.87 -8.83 -3.87
N SER A 28 12.75 -9.31 -4.32
CA SER A 28 12.25 -10.55 -3.70
C SER A 28 13.15 -11.78 -4.00
N SER A 29 14.45 -11.56 -4.22
CA SER A 29 15.41 -12.65 -4.44
C SER A 29 16.88 -12.18 -4.38
N SER A 30 17.55 -12.50 -3.29
CA SER A 30 19.01 -12.53 -3.06
C SER A 30 19.83 -11.28 -3.41
N PRO A 31 20.62 -10.73 -2.47
CA PRO A 31 21.37 -9.47 -2.64
C PRO A 31 22.53 -9.51 -3.65
N SER A 32 22.86 -10.67 -4.21
CA SER A 32 24.09 -10.85 -4.97
C SER A 32 24.03 -10.62 -6.48
N SER A 33 22.85 -10.28 -7.05
CA SER A 33 22.73 -10.12 -8.50
C SER A 33 22.33 -8.72 -8.98
N PHE A 34 22.25 -7.75 -8.08
CA PHE A 34 21.77 -6.40 -8.41
C PHE A 34 22.85 -5.45 -8.96
N PHE A 35 24.12 -5.74 -8.75
CA PHE A 35 25.23 -4.82 -9.06
C PHE A 35 26.06 -5.15 -10.31
N THR A 36 25.62 -6.02 -11.19
CA THR A 36 26.33 -6.30 -12.46
C THR A 36 25.73 -5.65 -13.69
N GLY A 37 24.89 -4.64 -13.53
CA GLY A 37 24.34 -3.84 -14.63
C GLY A 37 25.11 -2.54 -14.81
N ASP A 38 25.58 -2.30 -16.05
CA ASP A 38 26.23 -1.06 -16.46
C ASP A 38 25.32 0.15 -16.23
N TRP A 39 25.71 1.04 -15.33
CA TRP A 39 24.97 2.27 -14.97
C TRP A 39 24.95 3.32 -16.09
N SER A 40 25.60 3.05 -17.21
CA SER A 40 25.75 4.02 -18.31
C SER A 40 24.49 4.25 -19.14
N SER A 41 23.43 3.46 -18.98
CA SER A 41 22.24 3.52 -19.87
C SER A 41 20.94 4.00 -19.25
N GLY A 42 20.91 4.40 -17.98
CA GLY A 42 19.72 5.02 -17.37
C GLY A 42 18.44 4.14 -17.38
N ILE A 43 18.59 2.82 -17.34
CA ILE A 43 17.52 1.87 -17.61
C ILE A 43 17.05 1.24 -16.30
N ILE A 44 15.85 1.59 -15.86
CA ILE A 44 15.16 0.90 -14.76
C ILE A 44 14.44 -0.31 -15.38
N GLY A 45 14.89 -1.51 -15.05
CA GLY A 45 14.27 -2.76 -15.49
C GLY A 45 13.55 -3.46 -14.34
N VAL A 46 12.36 -3.98 -14.61
CA VAL A 46 11.65 -4.88 -13.69
C VAL A 46 12.03 -6.32 -14.04
N THR A 47 12.53 -7.07 -13.08
CA THR A 47 12.93 -8.46 -13.27
C THR A 47 12.02 -9.39 -12.47
N TYR A 48 11.25 -10.22 -13.16
CA TYR A 48 10.52 -11.33 -12.55
C TYR A 48 11.37 -12.59 -12.60
N LYS A 49 11.42 -13.36 -11.51
CA LYS A 49 12.23 -14.59 -11.41
C LYS A 49 11.35 -15.87 -11.40
N ASN A 50 11.97 -16.99 -11.79
CA ASN A 50 11.40 -18.33 -11.68
C ASN A 50 10.08 -18.55 -12.41
N SER A 51 9.83 -17.91 -13.54
CA SER A 51 8.57 -18.04 -14.29
C SER A 51 8.24 -19.46 -14.77
N ALA A 52 9.23 -20.35 -14.89
CA ALA A 52 9.02 -21.75 -15.32
C ALA A 52 8.15 -22.57 -14.35
N ARG A 53 8.03 -22.15 -13.10
CA ARG A 53 7.21 -22.81 -12.07
C ARG A 53 5.84 -22.18 -11.89
N TYR A 54 5.50 -21.17 -12.66
CA TYR A 54 4.25 -20.45 -12.56
C TYR A 54 3.24 -20.92 -13.60
N ASN A 55 1.97 -20.92 -13.23
CA ASN A 55 0.87 -21.00 -14.15
C ASN A 55 0.85 -19.77 -15.07
N VAL A 56 0.34 -19.92 -16.29
CA VAL A 56 0.38 -18.89 -17.35
C VAL A 56 -1.02 -18.41 -17.65
N GLY A 57 -1.25 -17.12 -17.51
CA GLY A 57 -2.56 -16.50 -17.72
C GLY A 57 -3.50 -16.72 -16.53
N GLY A 58 -4.74 -16.31 -16.65
CA GLY A 58 -5.75 -16.50 -15.63
C GLY A 58 -6.10 -17.97 -15.39
N GLY A 59 -6.79 -18.23 -14.28
CA GLY A 59 -7.23 -19.59 -13.92
C GLY A 59 -7.85 -19.65 -12.54
N THR A 60 -8.27 -20.84 -12.16
CA THR A 60 -8.79 -21.16 -10.83
C THR A 60 -7.65 -21.64 -9.94
N VAL A 61 -7.55 -21.12 -8.73
CA VAL A 61 -6.57 -21.52 -7.73
C VAL A 61 -7.17 -22.67 -6.92
N THR A 62 -6.55 -23.84 -7.01
CA THR A 62 -7.00 -25.04 -6.28
C THR A 62 -6.18 -25.32 -5.02
N ASP A 63 -4.98 -24.74 -4.94
CA ASP A 63 -4.10 -24.93 -3.79
C ASP A 63 -4.55 -24.00 -2.65
N GLU A 64 -4.45 -24.49 -1.42
CA GLU A 64 -4.74 -23.68 -0.23
C GLU A 64 -3.69 -22.57 -0.03
N PHE A 65 -4.15 -21.38 0.27
CA PHE A 65 -3.31 -20.24 0.61
C PHE A 65 -3.94 -19.41 1.73
N HIS A 66 -3.09 -18.72 2.46
CA HIS A 66 -3.47 -17.80 3.53
C HIS A 66 -2.93 -16.38 3.33
N SER A 67 -2.13 -16.15 2.31
CA SER A 67 -1.57 -14.83 2.00
C SER A 67 -1.50 -14.62 0.49
N ILE A 68 -1.56 -13.36 0.08
CA ILE A 68 -1.50 -12.95 -1.31
C ILE A 68 -0.33 -11.99 -1.50
N LYS A 69 0.47 -12.20 -2.52
CA LYS A 69 1.51 -11.27 -2.94
C LYS A 69 1.40 -10.97 -4.44
N VAL A 70 1.16 -9.68 -4.76
CA VAL A 70 1.05 -9.21 -6.13
C VAL A 70 2.26 -8.33 -6.48
N ASN A 71 2.91 -8.62 -7.59
CA ASN A 71 3.94 -7.79 -8.18
C ASN A 71 3.47 -7.31 -9.57
N TRP A 72 3.21 -6.01 -9.71
CA TRP A 72 2.59 -5.46 -10.90
C TRP A 72 3.23 -4.17 -11.35
N THR A 73 3.53 -4.02 -12.64
CA THR A 73 4.25 -2.84 -13.10
C THR A 73 3.30 -1.67 -13.39
N ASN A 74 2.25 -1.90 -14.18
CA ASN A 74 1.32 -0.84 -14.53
C ASN A 74 -0.08 -1.36 -14.89
N GLY A 75 -1.07 -0.47 -14.84
CA GLY A 75 -2.47 -0.78 -15.13
C GLY A 75 -3.32 -0.77 -13.87
N LYS A 76 -4.07 -1.85 -13.61
CA LYS A 76 -4.95 -1.96 -12.44
C LYS A 76 -4.80 -3.30 -11.74
N ILE A 77 -4.98 -3.29 -10.43
CA ILE A 77 -5.05 -4.48 -9.57
C ILE A 77 -6.38 -4.39 -8.83
N ASN A 78 -7.24 -5.38 -9.03
CA ASN A 78 -8.48 -5.55 -8.28
C ASN A 78 -8.41 -6.84 -7.48
N ILE A 79 -8.55 -6.76 -6.17
CA ILE A 79 -8.67 -7.91 -5.26
C ILE A 79 -10.00 -7.76 -4.55
N GLU A 80 -10.91 -8.70 -4.74
CA GLU A 80 -12.27 -8.57 -4.23
C GLU A 80 -12.79 -9.89 -3.64
N ALA A 81 -13.45 -9.79 -2.50
CA ALA A 81 -14.28 -10.88 -2.00
C ALA A 81 -15.55 -10.98 -2.84
N TYR A 82 -16.02 -12.21 -3.10
CA TYR A 82 -17.21 -12.44 -3.88
C TYR A 82 -17.99 -13.68 -3.39
N ASP A 83 -19.24 -13.77 -3.80
CA ASP A 83 -20.12 -14.89 -3.47
C ASP A 83 -19.96 -16.00 -4.51
N GLY A 84 -18.87 -16.73 -4.41
CA GLY A 84 -18.53 -17.87 -5.27
C GLY A 84 -17.73 -18.91 -4.50
N GLU A 85 -17.44 -20.05 -5.14
CA GLU A 85 -16.79 -21.20 -4.50
C GLU A 85 -15.28 -21.21 -4.70
N ASP A 86 -14.80 -20.67 -5.82
CA ASP A 86 -13.40 -20.79 -6.25
C ASP A 86 -12.67 -19.46 -6.23
N THR A 87 -11.39 -19.45 -5.87
CA THR A 87 -10.52 -18.30 -6.12
C THR A 87 -10.16 -18.25 -7.60
N VAL A 88 -10.53 -17.14 -8.26
CA VAL A 88 -10.34 -16.95 -9.70
C VAL A 88 -9.40 -15.78 -9.97
N ILE A 89 -8.37 -16.03 -10.77
CA ILE A 89 -7.45 -15.01 -11.26
C ILE A 89 -7.75 -14.76 -12.74
N SER A 90 -7.93 -13.50 -13.12
CA SER A 90 -8.11 -13.09 -14.51
C SER A 90 -7.31 -11.83 -14.83
N GLU A 91 -7.03 -11.64 -16.10
CA GLU A 91 -6.42 -10.41 -16.62
C GLU A 91 -7.12 -9.96 -17.90
N THR A 92 -7.02 -8.68 -18.23
CA THR A 92 -7.42 -8.23 -19.58
C THR A 92 -6.60 -8.95 -20.63
N GLU A 93 -7.23 -9.32 -21.74
CA GLU A 93 -6.63 -10.14 -22.78
C GLU A 93 -5.32 -9.54 -23.31
N VAL A 94 -4.29 -10.39 -23.38
CA VAL A 94 -3.01 -10.11 -24.02
C VAL A 94 -2.65 -11.23 -24.97
N ALA A 95 -2.27 -10.89 -26.18
CA ALA A 95 -2.01 -11.87 -27.24
C ALA A 95 -0.73 -12.68 -26.99
N GLU A 96 0.33 -12.01 -26.53
CA GLU A 96 1.66 -12.60 -26.39
C GLU A 96 1.78 -13.39 -25.07
N LYS A 97 2.22 -14.65 -25.18
CA LYS A 97 2.37 -15.56 -24.04
C LYS A 97 3.33 -15.03 -22.96
N GLU A 98 4.38 -14.34 -23.35
CA GLU A 98 5.35 -13.74 -22.44
C GLU A 98 4.73 -12.61 -21.59
N ASN A 99 3.74 -11.92 -22.13
CA ASN A 99 3.04 -10.83 -21.49
C ASN A 99 1.87 -11.29 -20.61
N LYS A 100 1.46 -12.57 -20.69
CA LYS A 100 0.43 -13.11 -19.79
C LYS A 100 0.93 -13.14 -18.37
N LEU A 101 0.03 -12.90 -17.43
CA LEU A 101 0.32 -12.99 -15.99
C LEU A 101 0.86 -14.38 -15.61
N ARG A 102 1.55 -14.43 -14.51
CA ARG A 102 2.10 -15.65 -13.92
C ARG A 102 1.65 -15.73 -12.46
N TRP A 103 1.19 -16.90 -12.06
CA TRP A 103 0.82 -17.12 -10.67
C TRP A 103 1.17 -18.53 -10.19
N ARG A 104 1.36 -18.68 -8.90
CA ARG A 104 1.54 -19.96 -8.20
C ARG A 104 1.21 -19.79 -6.73
N VAL A 105 0.90 -20.90 -6.07
CA VAL A 105 0.92 -20.97 -4.61
C VAL A 105 2.24 -21.60 -4.18
N GLU A 106 2.92 -21.00 -3.24
CA GLU A 106 4.18 -21.45 -2.66
C GLU A 106 4.22 -21.06 -1.19
N ASP A 107 4.42 -22.04 -0.31
CA ASP A 107 4.45 -21.84 1.16
C ASP A 107 3.18 -21.17 1.71
N GLY A 108 2.01 -21.50 1.16
CA GLY A 108 0.73 -20.89 1.53
C GLY A 108 0.56 -19.43 1.06
N VAL A 109 1.40 -18.95 0.15
CA VAL A 109 1.31 -17.62 -0.44
C VAL A 109 0.92 -17.71 -1.91
N LEU A 110 -0.20 -17.12 -2.28
CA LEU A 110 -0.57 -16.90 -3.67
C LEU A 110 0.26 -15.76 -4.26
N LYS A 111 1.25 -16.10 -5.06
CA LYS A 111 2.16 -15.16 -5.72
C LYS A 111 1.70 -14.89 -7.14
N ILE A 112 1.47 -13.62 -7.45
CA ILE A 112 1.00 -13.17 -8.78
C ILE A 112 1.99 -12.13 -9.31
N GLN A 113 2.40 -12.29 -10.56
CA GLN A 113 3.25 -11.32 -11.25
C GLN A 113 2.72 -10.99 -12.65
N GLN A 114 2.98 -9.79 -13.11
CA GLN A 114 2.37 -9.26 -14.33
C GLN A 114 2.70 -10.07 -15.59
N MET A 115 3.89 -10.66 -15.70
CA MET A 115 4.36 -11.35 -16.90
C MET A 115 5.43 -12.39 -16.60
N ALA A 116 5.95 -13.03 -17.65
CA ALA A 116 7.08 -13.94 -17.55
C ALA A 116 8.34 -13.29 -16.96
N ALA A 117 9.20 -14.11 -16.34
CA ALA A 117 10.52 -13.67 -15.92
C ALA A 117 11.35 -13.24 -17.12
N GLY A 118 12.14 -12.19 -16.93
CA GLY A 118 13.02 -11.63 -17.95
C GLY A 118 13.32 -10.18 -17.63
N MET A 119 14.44 -9.70 -18.09
CA MET A 119 14.83 -8.30 -17.96
C MET A 119 14.15 -7.52 -19.09
N ARG A 120 13.26 -6.58 -18.72
CA ARG A 120 12.63 -5.68 -19.68
C ARG A 120 13.03 -4.26 -19.36
N PHE A 121 13.52 -3.56 -20.36
CA PHE A 121 14.02 -2.21 -20.24
C PHE A 121 12.93 -1.22 -20.64
N GLY A 122 12.55 -0.36 -19.69
CA GLY A 122 11.63 0.74 -19.90
C GLY A 122 10.15 0.41 -19.69
N LEU A 123 9.42 1.31 -19.05
CA LEU A 123 7.99 1.22 -18.76
C LEU A 123 7.11 1.13 -20.03
N LYS A 124 7.61 1.62 -21.16
CA LYS A 124 6.89 1.60 -22.44
C LYS A 124 6.67 0.20 -23.03
N GLN A 125 7.45 -0.80 -22.59
CA GLN A 125 7.33 -2.18 -23.08
C GLN A 125 6.43 -3.07 -22.23
N THR A 126 5.92 -2.55 -21.11
CA THR A 126 5.03 -3.30 -20.23
C THR A 126 3.59 -3.01 -20.59
N PRO A 127 2.79 -3.99 -21.04
CA PRO A 127 1.40 -3.75 -21.39
C PRO A 127 0.60 -3.26 -20.19
N LYS A 128 -0.22 -2.23 -20.38
CA LYS A 128 -1.21 -1.82 -19.38
C LYS A 128 -2.32 -2.87 -19.37
N LYS A 129 -2.54 -3.50 -18.23
CA LYS A 129 -3.60 -4.48 -18.10
C LYS A 129 -4.19 -4.49 -16.69
N THR A 130 -5.38 -5.03 -16.58
CA THR A 130 -6.07 -5.18 -15.31
C THR A 130 -5.92 -6.61 -14.82
N LEU A 131 -5.41 -6.76 -13.62
CA LEU A 131 -5.51 -7.98 -12.83
C LEU A 131 -6.82 -7.95 -12.05
N THR A 132 -7.55 -9.05 -12.02
CA THR A 132 -8.68 -9.26 -11.11
C THR A 132 -8.49 -10.58 -10.39
N VAL A 133 -8.49 -10.54 -9.06
CA VAL A 133 -8.46 -11.68 -8.16
C VAL A 133 -9.76 -11.70 -7.38
N LYS A 134 -10.64 -12.66 -7.70
CA LYS A 134 -11.89 -12.92 -6.98
C LYS A 134 -11.68 -14.01 -5.97
N ILE A 135 -12.03 -13.75 -4.72
CA ILE A 135 -11.77 -14.64 -3.60
C ILE A 135 -13.10 -14.96 -2.92
N PRO A 136 -13.46 -16.24 -2.73
CA PRO A 136 -14.64 -16.60 -1.97
C PRO A 136 -14.66 -15.91 -0.59
N SER A 137 -15.81 -15.41 -0.16
CA SER A 137 -15.92 -14.64 1.10
C SER A 137 -15.35 -15.39 2.30
N ASN A 138 -15.58 -16.70 2.40
CA ASN A 138 -15.03 -17.51 3.48
C ASN A 138 -13.48 -17.60 3.47
N VAL A 139 -12.85 -17.55 2.30
CA VAL A 139 -11.38 -17.51 2.16
C VAL A 139 -10.86 -16.11 2.42
N ALA A 140 -11.58 -15.09 1.93
CA ALA A 140 -11.24 -13.68 2.09
C ALA A 140 -11.25 -13.22 3.56
N GLU A 141 -12.08 -13.84 4.41
CA GLU A 141 -12.14 -13.60 5.86
C GLU A 141 -11.01 -14.28 6.65
N GLY A 142 -10.31 -15.24 6.04
CA GLY A 142 -9.27 -16.06 6.69
C GLY A 142 -7.84 -15.75 6.25
N LEU A 143 -7.62 -14.69 5.52
CA LEU A 143 -6.26 -14.33 5.08
C LEU A 143 -5.40 -13.84 6.26
N LYS A 144 -4.09 -14.05 6.13
CA LYS A 144 -3.07 -13.48 7.05
C LYS A 144 -2.58 -12.14 6.54
N ALA A 145 -2.18 -12.08 5.28
CA ALA A 145 -1.62 -10.87 4.70
C ALA A 145 -1.98 -10.71 3.23
N VAL A 146 -2.12 -9.46 2.81
CA VAL A 146 -2.20 -9.08 1.40
C VAL A 146 -1.14 -8.02 1.14
N THR A 147 -0.22 -8.30 0.22
CA THR A 147 0.86 -7.39 -0.17
C THR A 147 0.77 -7.11 -1.67
N SER A 148 0.86 -5.84 -2.04
CA SER A 148 0.86 -5.40 -3.43
C SER A 148 1.99 -4.42 -3.71
N ASP A 149 2.98 -4.86 -4.48
CA ASP A 149 4.09 -4.03 -4.94
C ASP A 149 3.84 -3.60 -6.38
N SER A 150 3.77 -2.31 -6.65
CA SER A 150 3.53 -1.82 -8.00
C SER A 150 4.36 -0.58 -8.36
N VAL A 151 4.50 -0.30 -9.66
CA VAL A 151 5.17 0.92 -10.12
C VAL A 151 4.14 2.01 -10.45
N SER A 152 3.11 1.68 -11.24
CA SER A 152 2.10 2.64 -11.67
C SER A 152 0.72 2.01 -11.84
N ALA A 153 0.41 1.03 -11.00
CA ALA A 153 -0.90 0.40 -11.00
C ALA A 153 -1.82 1.07 -9.96
N GLU A 154 -3.06 1.29 -10.35
CA GLU A 154 -4.13 1.62 -9.40
C GLU A 154 -4.55 0.33 -8.68
N VAL A 155 -4.50 0.34 -7.35
CA VAL A 155 -4.85 -0.81 -6.52
C VAL A 155 -6.23 -0.62 -5.91
N THR A 156 -7.11 -1.59 -6.11
CA THR A 156 -8.42 -1.64 -5.46
C THR A 156 -8.55 -2.94 -4.67
N ILE A 157 -8.86 -2.85 -3.38
CA ILE A 157 -9.14 -4.00 -2.51
C ILE A 157 -10.52 -3.83 -1.90
N THR A 158 -11.37 -4.85 -2.01
CA THR A 158 -12.74 -4.76 -1.50
C THR A 158 -13.15 -6.02 -0.75
N GLY A 159 -13.66 -5.86 0.48
CA GLY A 159 -14.21 -6.96 1.27
C GLY A 159 -13.20 -7.98 1.77
N ILE A 160 -11.95 -7.58 1.97
CA ILE A 160 -10.86 -8.47 2.39
C ILE A 160 -10.58 -8.30 3.89
N SER A 161 -10.48 -9.44 4.58
CA SER A 161 -10.03 -9.52 5.96
C SER A 161 -8.67 -10.22 6.03
N ALA A 162 -7.67 -9.54 6.57
CA ALA A 162 -6.32 -10.07 6.76
C ALA A 162 -5.92 -9.91 8.24
N SER A 163 -5.65 -11.01 8.93
CA SER A 163 -5.43 -10.98 10.39
C SER A 163 -4.16 -10.23 10.82
N ASP A 164 -3.17 -10.13 9.94
CA ASP A 164 -1.87 -9.51 10.20
C ASP A 164 -1.79 -8.14 9.52
N LYS A 165 -1.67 -8.11 8.19
CA LYS A 165 -1.49 -6.85 7.48
C LYS A 165 -2.10 -6.81 6.07
N ILE A 166 -2.41 -5.57 5.65
CA ILE A 166 -2.57 -5.20 4.25
C ILE A 166 -1.51 -4.14 3.95
N GLU A 167 -0.64 -4.43 2.97
CA GLU A 167 0.51 -3.60 2.59
C GLU A 167 0.46 -3.28 1.10
N ILE A 168 0.58 -2.01 0.77
CA ILE A 168 0.54 -1.54 -0.62
C ILE A 168 1.67 -0.56 -0.86
N ASP A 169 2.62 -0.95 -1.71
CA ASP A 169 3.71 -0.11 -2.15
C ASP A 169 3.51 0.27 -3.61
N THR A 170 3.47 1.57 -3.89
CA THR A 170 3.33 2.03 -5.27
C THR A 170 4.11 3.33 -5.52
N VAL A 171 4.65 3.47 -6.73
CA VAL A 171 5.36 4.72 -7.08
C VAL A 171 4.39 5.80 -7.57
N SER A 172 3.46 5.46 -8.47
CA SER A 172 2.56 6.45 -9.06
C SER A 172 1.12 5.97 -9.23
N GLY A 173 0.76 4.92 -8.53
CA GLY A 173 -0.61 4.40 -8.48
C GLY A 173 -1.37 4.93 -7.27
N GLY A 174 -2.67 5.05 -7.37
CA GLY A 174 -3.54 5.27 -6.21
C GLY A 174 -3.92 3.95 -5.54
N ALA A 175 -4.30 4.02 -4.26
CA ALA A 175 -4.87 2.90 -3.52
C ALA A 175 -6.32 3.23 -3.09
N ASN A 176 -7.24 2.30 -3.34
CA ASN A 176 -8.64 2.44 -2.97
C ASN A 176 -9.13 1.17 -2.26
N LEU A 177 -9.18 1.21 -0.95
CA LEU A 177 -9.53 0.08 -0.10
C LEU A 177 -10.90 0.29 0.52
N LYS A 178 -11.78 -0.70 0.41
CA LYS A 178 -13.15 -0.63 0.91
C LYS A 178 -13.53 -1.89 1.69
N ASN A 179 -14.18 -1.70 2.82
CA ASN A 179 -14.65 -2.80 3.66
C ASN A 179 -13.52 -3.80 3.96
N ILE A 180 -12.35 -3.26 4.29
CA ILE A 180 -11.20 -4.07 4.68
C ILE A 180 -11.20 -4.28 6.19
N LYS A 181 -10.59 -5.39 6.63
CA LYS A 181 -10.31 -5.64 8.04
C LYS A 181 -8.90 -6.16 8.20
N THR A 182 -8.10 -5.52 9.07
CA THR A 182 -6.72 -5.95 9.34
C THR A 182 -6.23 -5.44 10.69
N GLU A 183 -5.17 -6.01 11.23
CA GLU A 183 -4.49 -5.41 12.37
C GLU A 183 -3.71 -4.16 11.93
N LYS A 184 -2.83 -4.32 10.94
CA LYS A 184 -2.01 -3.23 10.38
C LYS A 184 -2.41 -2.94 8.93
N LEU A 185 -2.67 -1.66 8.66
CA LEU A 185 -2.76 -1.11 7.31
C LEU A 185 -1.51 -0.29 7.01
N ASP A 186 -0.80 -0.61 5.93
CA ASP A 186 0.47 0.00 5.53
C ASP A 186 0.40 0.39 4.05
N ILE A 187 0.49 1.69 3.74
CA ILE A 187 0.31 2.15 2.36
C ILE A 187 1.32 3.24 2.01
N ASP A 188 2.26 2.91 1.16
CA ASP A 188 3.29 3.83 0.70
C ASP A 188 3.12 4.23 -0.75
N THR A 189 3.18 5.52 -1.02
CA THR A 189 3.11 6.05 -2.39
C THR A 189 4.00 7.27 -2.59
N VAL A 190 4.54 7.41 -3.79
CA VAL A 190 5.19 8.68 -4.17
C VAL A 190 4.20 9.66 -4.73
N SER A 191 3.33 9.19 -5.62
CA SER A 191 2.41 10.05 -6.33
C SER A 191 1.12 9.28 -6.61
N GLY A 192 0.19 9.41 -5.76
CA GLY A 192 -1.13 8.78 -5.91
C GLY A 192 -1.97 9.04 -4.67
N SER A 193 -3.27 9.20 -4.86
CA SER A 193 -4.16 9.38 -3.73
C SER A 193 -4.46 8.05 -3.06
N ILE A 194 -4.46 8.06 -1.74
CA ILE A 194 -4.83 6.92 -0.90
C ILE A 194 -6.23 7.15 -0.36
N LYS A 195 -7.09 6.15 -0.53
CA LYS A 195 -8.42 6.12 0.10
C LYS A 195 -8.62 4.76 0.73
N ALA A 196 -8.79 4.72 2.06
CA ALA A 196 -9.04 3.47 2.75
C ALA A 196 -10.19 3.61 3.76
N ALA A 197 -11.10 2.63 3.73
CA ALA A 197 -12.22 2.53 4.64
C ALA A 197 -12.37 1.09 5.15
N GLY A 198 -12.43 0.92 6.49
CA GLY A 198 -12.54 -0.41 7.09
C GLY A 198 -12.27 -0.45 8.58
N GLU A 199 -11.89 -1.62 9.06
CA GLU A 199 -11.55 -1.89 10.46
C GLU A 199 -10.06 -2.23 10.56
N PHE A 200 -9.29 -1.38 11.24
CA PHE A 200 -7.87 -1.62 11.52
C PHE A 200 -7.45 -0.88 12.77
N THR A 201 -6.41 -1.35 13.45
CA THR A 201 -5.94 -0.80 14.73
C THR A 201 -4.62 -0.06 14.61
N GLU A 202 -3.85 -0.34 13.57
CA GLU A 202 -2.59 0.34 13.27
C GLU A 202 -2.62 0.85 11.82
N LEU A 203 -2.22 2.09 11.63
CA LEU A 203 -2.11 2.73 10.33
C LEU A 203 -0.72 3.32 10.17
N GLU A 204 -0.05 2.94 9.07
CA GLU A 204 1.17 3.55 8.60
C GLU A 204 0.98 3.98 7.15
N SER A 205 1.36 5.20 6.79
CA SER A 205 1.18 5.69 5.42
C SER A 205 2.17 6.79 5.10
N ASP A 206 3.04 6.54 4.13
CA ASP A 206 4.00 7.50 3.62
C ASP A 206 3.62 7.98 2.22
N SER A 207 3.50 9.30 2.05
CA SER A 207 3.19 9.91 0.76
C SER A 207 4.13 11.08 0.42
N VAL A 208 4.65 11.12 -0.79
CA VAL A 208 5.36 12.32 -1.25
C VAL A 208 4.39 13.33 -1.85
N SER A 209 3.44 12.88 -2.65
CA SER A 209 2.46 13.75 -3.31
C SER A 209 1.17 13.00 -3.58
N GLY A 210 0.14 13.38 -2.94
CA GLY A 210 -1.20 12.81 -3.04
C GLY A 210 -1.95 12.92 -1.72
N ASP A 211 -3.25 13.06 -1.81
CA ASP A 211 -4.08 13.14 -0.63
C ASP A 211 -4.26 11.74 -0.01
N VAL A 212 -4.22 11.70 1.32
CA VAL A 212 -4.49 10.52 2.13
C VAL A 212 -5.84 10.68 2.82
N THR A 213 -6.81 9.84 2.48
CA THR A 213 -8.15 9.87 3.07
C THR A 213 -8.45 8.53 3.72
N ILE A 214 -8.53 8.51 5.02
CA ILE A 214 -8.72 7.29 5.81
C ILE A 214 -10.00 7.40 6.65
N SER A 215 -10.77 6.31 6.67
CA SER A 215 -11.93 6.19 7.55
C SER A 215 -11.92 4.83 8.25
N THR A 216 -11.94 4.81 9.57
CA THR A 216 -12.04 3.56 10.33
C THR A 216 -13.17 3.60 11.34
N ALA A 217 -13.88 2.47 11.45
CA ALA A 217 -14.91 2.26 12.47
C ALA A 217 -14.33 1.77 13.80
N THR A 218 -13.04 1.45 13.86
CA THR A 218 -12.33 0.94 15.04
C THR A 218 -11.39 2.01 15.57
N PRO A 219 -11.33 2.27 16.89
CA PRO A 219 -10.32 3.15 17.46
C PRO A 219 -8.91 2.65 17.15
N LEU A 220 -8.08 3.54 16.61
CA LEU A 220 -6.69 3.22 16.33
C LEU A 220 -5.87 3.17 17.62
N LYS A 221 -4.91 2.28 17.67
CA LYS A 221 -3.87 2.19 18.71
C LYS A 221 -2.62 2.96 18.31
N LYS A 222 -2.31 2.96 17.02
CA LYS A 222 -1.16 3.65 16.42
C LYS A 222 -1.53 4.29 15.09
N LEU A 223 -1.06 5.50 14.90
CA LEU A 223 -1.07 6.21 13.62
C LEU A 223 0.34 6.74 13.37
N ASP A 224 0.87 6.50 12.17
CA ASP A 224 2.11 7.06 11.68
C ASP A 224 1.88 7.44 10.21
N CYS A 225 1.71 8.74 9.95
CA CYS A 225 1.36 9.20 8.60
C CYS A 225 2.19 10.42 8.22
N ASP A 226 3.06 10.24 7.24
CA ASP A 226 3.93 11.29 6.75
C ASP A 226 3.57 11.72 5.33
N SER A 227 3.56 13.02 5.08
CA SER A 227 3.34 13.57 3.75
C SER A 227 4.29 14.72 3.42
N THR A 228 4.84 14.72 2.22
CA THR A 228 5.59 15.91 1.78
C THR A 228 4.64 16.96 1.20
N SER A 229 3.66 16.55 0.40
CA SER A 229 2.70 17.46 -0.23
C SER A 229 1.38 16.72 -0.50
N GLY A 230 0.37 17.09 0.19
CA GLY A 230 -0.95 16.49 0.15
C GLY A 230 -1.62 16.55 1.51
N ASN A 231 -2.93 16.56 1.52
CA ASN A 231 -3.69 16.64 2.75
C ASN A 231 -3.88 15.24 3.34
N ILE A 232 -3.83 15.15 4.67
CA ILE A 232 -4.16 13.94 5.40
C ILE A 232 -5.52 14.16 6.08
N SER A 233 -6.52 13.40 5.68
CA SER A 233 -7.87 13.42 6.25
C SER A 233 -8.16 12.09 6.93
N LEU A 234 -8.37 12.11 8.24
CA LEU A 234 -8.64 10.95 9.05
C LEU A 234 -10.01 11.05 9.71
N THR A 235 -10.88 10.07 9.49
CA THR A 235 -12.17 9.93 10.18
C THR A 235 -12.12 8.72 11.10
N ILE A 236 -12.29 8.95 12.40
CA ILE A 236 -12.20 7.93 13.47
C ILE A 236 -13.42 7.96 14.37
N PRO A 237 -13.69 6.91 15.17
CA PRO A 237 -14.77 6.93 16.15
C PRO A 237 -14.66 8.11 17.13
N LYS A 238 -15.80 8.68 17.50
CA LYS A 238 -15.89 9.85 18.41
C LYS A 238 -15.37 9.59 19.82
N ASP A 239 -15.33 8.34 20.25
CA ASP A 239 -14.82 7.89 21.55
C ASP A 239 -13.32 7.55 21.50
N SER A 240 -12.65 7.81 20.38
CA SER A 240 -11.20 7.61 20.25
C SER A 240 -10.42 8.50 21.22
N GLY A 241 -9.45 7.89 21.91
CA GLY A 241 -8.54 8.62 22.79
C GLY A 241 -7.10 8.46 22.32
N PHE A 242 -6.42 9.57 22.04
CA PHE A 242 -5.06 9.54 21.49
C PHE A 242 -4.23 10.75 21.94
N THR A 243 -2.93 10.57 21.86
CA THR A 243 -1.95 11.66 21.92
C THR A 243 -1.42 11.90 20.50
N LEU A 244 -1.80 13.01 19.90
CA LEU A 244 -1.27 13.45 18.60
C LEU A 244 0.01 14.25 18.81
N LYS A 245 1.08 13.83 18.13
CA LYS A 245 2.27 14.64 17.86
C LYS A 245 2.25 14.94 16.37
N ALA A 246 2.17 16.22 16.01
CA ALA A 246 2.12 16.62 14.62
C ALA A 246 2.99 17.84 14.36
N ASP A 247 3.83 17.75 13.35
CA ASP A 247 4.67 18.85 12.87
C ASP A 247 4.35 19.18 11.41
N THR A 248 4.15 20.45 11.12
CA THR A 248 4.02 20.95 9.74
C THR A 248 4.91 22.17 9.50
N VAL A 249 5.45 22.27 8.29
CA VAL A 249 6.19 23.48 7.87
C VAL A 249 5.22 24.51 7.30
N SER A 250 4.23 24.07 6.53
CA SER A 250 3.21 24.94 5.92
C SER A 250 1.91 24.14 5.77
N GLY A 251 0.96 24.47 6.57
CA GLY A 251 -0.36 23.82 6.62
C GLY A 251 -0.99 23.94 8.00
N ASP A 252 -2.25 23.58 8.09
CA ASP A 252 -3.03 23.64 9.31
C ASP A 252 -3.27 22.24 9.90
N ILE A 253 -3.25 22.16 11.24
CA ILE A 253 -3.60 20.93 11.96
C ILE A 253 -4.94 21.18 12.64
N SER A 254 -5.97 20.44 12.20
CA SER A 254 -7.32 20.50 12.74
C SER A 254 -7.73 19.18 13.36
N CYS A 255 -8.28 19.24 14.57
CA CYS A 255 -8.86 18.07 15.26
C CYS A 255 -10.27 18.41 15.74
N GLY A 256 -11.25 17.71 15.20
CA GLY A 256 -12.67 17.87 15.57
C GLY A 256 -13.08 17.11 16.82
N LEU A 257 -12.17 16.35 17.47
CA LEU A 257 -12.48 15.65 18.73
C LEU A 257 -12.18 16.54 19.95
N PRO A 258 -12.89 16.33 21.08
CA PRO A 258 -12.64 17.09 22.30
C PRO A 258 -11.19 16.97 22.77
N THR A 259 -10.51 18.10 22.86
CA THR A 259 -9.11 18.18 23.29
C THR A 259 -9.03 18.44 24.79
N VAL A 260 -8.31 17.60 25.52
CA VAL A 260 -8.08 17.69 26.97
C VAL A 260 -6.87 18.58 27.28
N SER A 261 -5.84 18.50 26.43
CA SER A 261 -4.61 19.29 26.55
C SER A 261 -4.04 19.59 25.18
N GLU A 262 -3.56 20.82 25.00
CA GLU A 262 -2.97 21.27 23.75
C GLU A 262 -1.68 22.07 23.99
N SER A 263 -0.67 21.79 23.20
CA SER A 263 0.55 22.57 23.08
C SER A 263 0.91 22.70 21.59
N LYS A 264 1.98 23.40 21.25
CA LYS A 264 2.31 23.72 19.86
C LYS A 264 2.29 22.52 18.91
N ASN A 265 2.85 21.38 19.33
CA ASN A 265 3.04 20.18 18.48
C ASN A 265 2.41 18.93 19.10
N ARG A 266 1.60 19.08 20.14
CA ARG A 266 1.01 17.94 20.84
C ARG A 266 -0.41 18.25 21.29
N ARG A 267 -1.33 17.37 20.94
CA ARG A 267 -2.72 17.41 21.41
C ARG A 267 -3.07 16.08 22.07
N VAL A 268 -3.83 16.16 23.15
CA VAL A 268 -4.36 14.97 23.82
C VAL A 268 -5.88 15.00 23.68
N CYS A 269 -6.43 14.01 23.04
CA CYS A 269 -7.86 13.82 22.87
C CYS A 269 -8.34 12.61 23.69
N GLY A 270 -9.50 12.71 24.32
CA GLY A 270 -10.04 11.65 25.16
C GLY A 270 -9.07 11.24 26.28
N ASN A 271 -8.86 9.93 26.44
CA ASN A 271 -7.94 9.38 27.45
C ASN A 271 -6.46 9.37 27.05
N GLY A 272 -6.14 9.77 25.82
CA GLY A 272 -4.76 9.84 25.32
C GLY A 272 -4.07 8.48 25.13
N SER A 273 -4.82 7.38 25.02
CA SER A 273 -4.27 6.01 25.09
C SER A 273 -3.53 5.55 23.82
N ALA A 274 -3.84 6.11 22.67
CA ALA A 274 -3.20 5.79 21.41
C ALA A 274 -2.10 6.81 21.06
N ASP A 275 -1.09 6.38 20.33
CA ASP A 275 -0.02 7.24 19.84
C ASP A 275 -0.25 7.57 18.36
N PHE A 276 -0.41 8.86 18.08
CA PHE A 276 -0.54 9.41 16.72
C PHE A 276 0.64 10.31 16.43
N GLU A 277 1.37 10.00 15.38
CA GLU A 277 2.47 10.81 14.86
C GLU A 277 2.21 11.17 13.40
N THR A 278 2.43 12.43 13.04
CA THR A 278 2.21 12.90 11.67
C THR A 278 3.12 14.05 11.38
N ASP A 279 3.92 13.93 10.35
CA ASP A 279 4.78 14.98 9.87
C ASP A 279 4.41 15.39 8.45
N THR A 280 4.15 16.67 8.21
CA THR A 280 3.93 17.18 6.87
C THR A 280 4.87 18.34 6.52
N VAL A 281 5.23 18.46 5.25
CA VAL A 281 5.95 19.66 4.79
C VAL A 281 4.98 20.71 4.27
N SER A 282 4.01 20.28 3.45
CA SER A 282 2.98 21.18 2.91
C SER A 282 1.68 20.39 2.71
N GLY A 283 0.71 20.68 3.49
CA GLY A 283 -0.59 20.03 3.50
C GLY A 283 -1.23 20.10 4.88
N ASP A 284 -2.54 19.98 4.90
CA ASP A 284 -3.33 20.05 6.12
C ASP A 284 -3.52 18.64 6.71
N LEU A 285 -3.50 18.56 8.04
CA LEU A 285 -3.96 17.41 8.79
C LEU A 285 -5.36 17.70 9.34
N ILE A 286 -6.33 16.91 8.94
CA ILE A 286 -7.72 17.03 9.36
C ILE A 286 -8.15 15.72 10.02
N ILE A 287 -8.41 15.76 11.33
CA ILE A 287 -8.96 14.63 12.07
C ILE A 287 -10.41 14.94 12.43
N THR A 288 -11.34 14.09 12.00
CA THR A 288 -12.78 14.21 12.27
C THR A 288 -13.31 12.98 12.98
N SER A 289 -14.42 13.15 13.70
CA SER A 289 -15.16 12.01 14.24
C SER A 289 -16.18 11.49 13.24
N ALA A 290 -16.32 10.16 13.16
CA ALA A 290 -17.48 9.56 12.52
C ALA A 290 -18.77 9.99 13.23
N GLU A 291 -19.87 10.12 12.48
CA GLU A 291 -21.20 10.44 13.00
C GLU A 291 -21.75 9.33 13.88
#